data_6ab70a09c86d970414012ebe0cdbc52b
#
_entry.id   6ab70a09c86d970414012ebe0cdbc52b
#
_cell.length_a   1.000
_cell.length_b   1.000
_cell.length_c   1.000
_cell.angle_alpha   90.00
_cell.angle_beta   90.00
_cell.angle_gamma   90.00
#
_symmetry.space_group_name_H-M   'P 1'
#
loop_
_entity.id
_entity.type
_entity.pdbx_description
1 polymer ?
#
loop_
_entity_poly.entity_id
_entity_poly.type
_entity_poly.pdbx_seq_one_letter_code
_entity_poly.pdbx_strand_id
1 'polypeptide(L)'
;PNLATRVQIRVRLSSSLANDTPAINFRDVNLVGYLNKTTGAYLTRENELTQGVESTKAYVQMQIPSGTTLQWFASNDGGLTWEAMTIQNTRPIDENWTEYTLVRTFTDNTGNKVRYKAEMTGTPLIYPRIHSLGATLS
;
A
#
# COMPACT_ATOMS: atom_id res chain seq x y z
N PRO A 1 -6.12 9.52 24.40
CA PRO A 1 -5.76 8.10 24.37
C PRO A 1 -4.41 7.94 23.71
N ASN A 2 -3.47 7.32 24.44
CA ASN A 2 -2.15 7.02 23.89
C ASN A 2 -2.29 5.93 22.83
N LEU A 3 -2.03 6.29 21.58
CA LEU A 3 -1.93 5.32 20.48
C LEU A 3 -0.59 4.59 20.63
N ALA A 4 -0.64 3.31 20.94
CA ALA A 4 0.55 2.47 20.97
C ALA A 4 1.11 2.36 19.54
N THR A 5 2.36 2.75 19.35
CA THR A 5 3.09 2.61 18.08
C THR A 5 3.73 1.22 17.92
N ARG A 6 3.76 0.44 18.99
CA ARG A 6 4.26 -0.93 19.03
C ARG A 6 3.30 -1.82 19.80
N VAL A 7 3.02 -2.99 19.26
CA VAL A 7 2.27 -4.07 19.94
C VAL A 7 3.22 -5.23 20.14
N GLN A 8 3.35 -5.70 21.39
CA GLN A 8 4.09 -6.89 21.73
C GLN A 8 3.11 -7.90 22.33
N ILE A 9 3.05 -9.08 21.75
CA ILE A 9 2.24 -10.19 22.26
C ILE A 9 3.18 -11.20 22.94
N ARG A 10 2.85 -11.53 24.19
CA ARG A 10 3.54 -12.57 24.94
C ARG A 10 2.59 -13.75 25.10
N VAL A 11 3.02 -14.89 24.64
CA VAL A 11 2.34 -16.16 24.89
C VAL A 11 3.09 -16.90 25.99
N ARG A 12 2.37 -17.29 27.05
CA ARG A 12 2.90 -18.13 28.11
C ARG A 12 2.29 -19.51 27.97
N LEU A 13 3.14 -20.51 27.80
CA LEU A 13 2.73 -21.90 27.71
C LEU A 13 3.00 -22.55 29.06
N SER A 14 2.06 -23.38 29.55
CA SER A 14 2.23 -24.16 30.76
C SER A 14 1.57 -25.54 30.58
N SER A 15 2.15 -26.56 31.13
CA SER A 15 1.58 -27.88 31.21
C SER A 15 1.46 -28.32 32.66
N SER A 16 0.39 -29.03 33.02
CA SER A 16 0.20 -29.66 34.32
C SER A 16 0.79 -31.06 34.37
N LEU A 17 1.22 -31.61 33.23
CA LEU A 17 1.78 -32.95 33.11
C LEU A 17 3.29 -32.87 32.89
N ALA A 18 4.07 -33.67 33.62
CA ALA A 18 5.53 -33.60 33.57
C ALA A 18 6.14 -33.97 32.20
N ASN A 19 5.40 -34.67 31.34
CA ASN A 19 5.88 -35.16 30.06
C ASN A 19 5.23 -34.45 28.84
N ASP A 20 4.37 -33.46 29.09
CA ASP A 20 3.73 -32.69 27.99
C ASP A 20 4.42 -31.35 27.83
N THR A 21 4.89 -31.09 26.63
CA THR A 21 5.42 -29.78 26.23
C THR A 21 4.42 -29.09 25.35
N PRO A 22 3.74 -28.01 25.81
CA PRO A 22 2.84 -27.25 24.95
C PRO A 22 3.63 -26.59 23.84
N ALA A 23 3.08 -26.63 22.63
CA ALA A 23 3.69 -26.04 21.45
C ALA A 23 2.69 -25.13 20.72
N ILE A 24 3.19 -24.09 20.08
CA ILE A 24 2.43 -23.23 19.18
C ILE A 24 3.08 -23.30 17.79
N ASN A 25 2.26 -23.59 16.78
CA ASN A 25 2.67 -23.45 15.40
C ASN A 25 2.50 -22.00 14.95
N PHE A 26 3.60 -21.26 14.78
CA PHE A 26 3.58 -19.87 14.36
C PHE A 26 3.00 -19.66 12.95
N ARG A 27 2.89 -20.69 12.14
CA ARG A 27 2.23 -20.61 10.83
C ARG A 27 0.72 -20.44 10.94
N ASP A 28 0.13 -20.89 12.04
CA ASP A 28 -1.31 -20.86 12.28
C ASP A 28 -1.73 -19.71 13.22
N VAL A 29 -0.78 -18.89 13.65
CA VAL A 29 -1.06 -17.71 14.50
C VAL A 29 -1.30 -16.50 13.61
N ASN A 30 -2.57 -16.09 13.50
CA ASN A 30 -2.98 -14.84 12.86
C ASN A 30 -3.12 -13.75 13.91
N LEU A 31 -2.32 -12.69 13.79
CA LEU A 31 -2.46 -11.50 14.59
C LEU A 31 -3.38 -10.52 13.87
N VAL A 32 -4.58 -10.31 14.41
CA VAL A 32 -5.50 -9.28 13.92
C VAL A 32 -5.34 -8.06 14.81
N GLY A 33 -4.70 -7.03 14.27
CA GLY A 33 -4.59 -5.72 14.93
C GLY A 33 -5.53 -4.72 14.27
N TYR A 34 -6.26 -3.98 15.07
CA TYR A 34 -7.03 -2.84 14.59
C TYR A 34 -6.23 -1.56 14.82
N LEU A 35 -5.80 -0.92 13.74
CA LEU A 35 -5.20 0.41 13.81
C LEU A 35 -6.34 1.43 13.89
N ASN A 36 -6.38 2.20 14.96
CA ASN A 36 -7.35 3.28 15.12
C ASN A 36 -6.94 4.51 14.28
N LYS A 37 -6.45 4.29 13.06
CA LYS A 37 -6.07 5.32 12.10
C LYS A 37 -7.08 5.37 10.97
N THR A 38 -7.49 6.59 10.65
CA THR A 38 -8.39 6.88 9.52
C THR A 38 -7.62 7.22 8.24
N THR A 39 -6.30 7.36 8.32
CA THR A 39 -5.43 7.69 7.19
C THR A 39 -4.24 6.74 7.13
N GLY A 40 -3.79 6.45 5.93
CA GLY A 40 -2.61 5.66 5.66
C GLY A 40 -1.90 6.10 4.39
N ALA A 41 -0.64 5.72 4.25
CA ALA A 41 0.12 5.92 3.03
C ALA A 41 0.90 4.65 2.66
N TYR A 42 0.96 4.37 1.37
CA TYR A 42 1.82 3.37 0.77
C TYR A 42 2.89 4.07 -0.06
N LEU A 43 4.12 3.62 0.03
CA LEU A 43 5.25 4.19 -0.69
C LEU A 43 6.07 3.06 -1.32
N THR A 44 6.34 3.16 -2.62
CA THR A 44 7.21 2.19 -3.32
C THR A 44 8.68 2.43 -3.02
N ARG A 45 9.51 1.47 -3.38
CA ARG A 45 10.96 1.69 -3.51
C ARG A 45 11.23 2.66 -4.66
N GLU A 46 12.39 3.29 -4.61
CA GLU A 46 12.92 4.11 -5.69
C GLU A 46 13.45 3.21 -6.81
N ASN A 47 13.12 3.57 -8.04
CA ASN A 47 13.70 2.99 -9.25
C ASN A 47 14.50 4.08 -9.95
N GLU A 48 15.82 3.93 -10.01
CA GLU A 48 16.70 4.83 -10.72
C GLU A 48 16.92 4.34 -12.15
N LEU A 49 16.77 5.25 -13.11
CA LEU A 49 16.88 4.99 -14.55
C LEU A 49 18.10 5.75 -15.10
N THR A 50 18.54 5.37 -16.30
CA THR A 50 19.68 6.04 -16.96
C THR A 50 19.31 7.35 -17.64
N GLN A 51 18.02 7.59 -17.86
CA GLN A 51 17.50 8.78 -18.54
C GLN A 51 16.35 9.39 -17.74
N GLY A 52 16.09 10.68 -17.99
CA GLY A 52 14.94 11.37 -17.43
C GLY A 52 13.61 10.74 -17.90
N VAL A 53 12.61 10.81 -17.04
CA VAL A 53 11.28 10.24 -17.28
C VAL A 53 10.28 11.37 -17.52
N GLU A 54 9.73 11.39 -18.70
CA GLU A 54 8.72 12.37 -19.11
C GLU A 54 7.33 12.02 -18.59
N SER A 55 6.97 10.73 -18.63
CA SER A 55 5.65 10.29 -18.23
C SER A 55 5.65 8.88 -17.65
N THR A 56 4.57 8.58 -16.92
CA THR A 56 4.35 7.24 -16.38
C THR A 56 2.90 6.81 -16.58
N LYS A 57 2.72 5.51 -16.82
CA LYS A 57 1.43 4.84 -16.81
C LYS A 57 1.50 3.68 -15.84
N ALA A 58 0.69 3.70 -14.79
CA ALA A 58 0.62 2.66 -13.79
C ALA A 58 -0.69 1.87 -13.92
N TYR A 59 -0.61 0.57 -13.68
CA TYR A 59 -1.74 -0.36 -13.62
C TYR A 59 -1.83 -0.87 -12.19
N VAL A 60 -2.92 -0.51 -11.51
CA VAL A 60 -3.08 -0.83 -10.09
C VAL A 60 -4.38 -1.59 -9.88
N GLN A 61 -4.27 -2.78 -9.30
CA GLN A 61 -5.44 -3.51 -8.85
C GLN A 61 -5.76 -3.10 -7.42
N MET A 62 -6.93 -2.52 -7.22
CA MET A 62 -7.34 -2.01 -5.91
C MET A 62 -8.84 -2.14 -5.68
N GLN A 63 -9.19 -2.09 -4.41
CA GLN A 63 -10.57 -2.03 -3.92
C GLN A 63 -10.73 -0.73 -3.14
N ILE A 64 -11.71 0.08 -3.53
CA ILE A 64 -12.03 1.36 -2.87
C ILE A 64 -13.49 1.28 -2.39
N PRO A 65 -13.73 0.80 -1.16
CA PRO A 65 -15.07 0.72 -0.59
C PRO A 65 -15.72 2.09 -0.46
N SER A 66 -17.03 2.14 -0.51
CA SER A 66 -17.79 3.36 -0.30
C SER A 66 -17.42 4.04 1.03
N GLY A 67 -17.27 5.35 1.02
CA GLY A 67 -16.84 6.12 2.20
C GLY A 67 -15.33 6.11 2.47
N THR A 68 -14.54 5.54 1.57
CA THR A 68 -13.07 5.58 1.62
C THR A 68 -12.49 6.33 0.42
N THR A 69 -11.25 6.78 0.53
CA THR A 69 -10.53 7.40 -0.59
C THR A 69 -9.16 6.76 -0.77
N LEU A 70 -8.69 6.75 -2.02
CA LEU A 70 -7.34 6.36 -2.37
C LEU A 70 -6.87 7.25 -3.53
N GLN A 71 -5.81 8.03 -3.28
CA GLN A 71 -5.20 8.92 -4.26
C GLN A 71 -3.76 8.50 -4.53
N TRP A 72 -3.42 8.38 -5.81
CA TRP A 72 -2.07 8.06 -6.24
C TRP A 72 -1.30 9.29 -6.69
N PHE A 73 -0.01 9.27 -6.41
CA PHE A 73 0.98 10.26 -6.83
C PHE A 73 2.19 9.55 -7.42
N ALA A 74 2.84 10.19 -8.37
CA ALA A 74 4.12 9.78 -8.90
C ALA A 74 5.17 10.88 -8.67
N SER A 75 6.41 10.47 -8.58
CA SER A 75 7.58 11.33 -8.49
C SER A 75 8.65 10.79 -9.45
N ASN A 76 9.37 11.65 -10.15
CA ASN A 76 10.56 11.30 -10.94
C ASN A 76 11.88 11.82 -10.35
N ASP A 77 11.83 12.47 -9.19
CA ASP A 77 12.95 13.07 -8.47
C ASP A 77 13.28 12.41 -7.12
N GLY A 78 12.90 11.12 -6.97
CA GLY A 78 13.16 10.35 -5.75
C GLY A 78 12.20 10.64 -4.60
N GLY A 79 11.10 11.37 -4.84
CA GLY A 79 10.10 11.71 -3.85
C GLY A 79 10.28 13.08 -3.23
N LEU A 80 11.07 13.96 -3.83
CA LEU A 80 11.18 15.36 -3.42
C LEU A 80 9.91 16.13 -3.80
N THR A 81 9.39 15.88 -5.02
CA THR A 81 8.11 16.40 -5.48
C THR A 81 7.15 15.25 -5.79
N TRP A 82 5.86 15.45 -5.54
CA TRP A 82 4.82 14.46 -5.77
C TRP A 82 3.73 15.06 -6.63
N GLU A 83 3.48 14.43 -7.78
CA GLU A 83 2.48 14.86 -8.72
C GLU A 83 1.31 13.88 -8.77
N ALA A 84 0.08 14.40 -8.60
CA ALA A 84 -1.12 13.56 -8.57
C ALA A 84 -1.32 12.85 -9.91
N MET A 85 -1.60 11.55 -9.86
CA MET A 85 -1.94 10.75 -11.03
C MET A 85 -3.43 10.84 -11.33
N THR A 86 -3.76 10.77 -12.61
CA THR A 86 -5.14 10.80 -13.10
C THR A 86 -5.58 9.41 -13.53
N ILE A 87 -6.80 9.03 -13.19
CA ILE A 87 -7.42 7.79 -13.68
C ILE A 87 -7.77 7.97 -15.16
N GLN A 88 -7.15 7.18 -16.02
CA GLN A 88 -7.43 7.14 -17.46
C GLN A 88 -8.50 6.11 -17.80
N ASN A 89 -8.46 4.95 -17.14
CA ASN A 89 -9.38 3.84 -17.39
C ASN A 89 -9.56 2.98 -16.13
N THR A 90 -10.69 2.26 -16.08
CA THR A 90 -10.97 1.25 -15.06
C THR A 90 -11.50 -0.01 -15.71
N ARG A 91 -11.08 -1.17 -15.19
CA ARG A 91 -11.50 -2.49 -15.65
C ARG A 91 -11.79 -3.39 -14.46
N PRO A 92 -13.04 -3.82 -14.24
CA PRO A 92 -13.34 -4.83 -13.23
C PRO A 92 -12.56 -6.12 -13.52
N ILE A 93 -11.95 -6.69 -12.51
CA ILE A 93 -11.26 -8.00 -12.56
C ILE A 93 -12.20 -9.08 -12.05
N ASP A 94 -12.79 -8.85 -10.88
CA ASP A 94 -13.77 -9.70 -10.24
C ASP A 94 -14.71 -8.88 -9.33
N GLU A 95 -15.47 -9.52 -8.48
CA GLU A 95 -16.44 -8.88 -7.58
C GLU A 95 -15.77 -7.91 -6.57
N ASN A 96 -14.48 -8.11 -6.26
CA ASN A 96 -13.77 -7.37 -5.21
C ASN A 96 -12.71 -6.43 -5.77
N TRP A 97 -12.15 -6.71 -6.96
CA TRP A 97 -10.99 -6.01 -7.48
C TRP A 97 -11.25 -5.33 -8.82
N THR A 98 -10.80 -4.10 -8.91
CA THR A 98 -10.83 -3.30 -10.14
C THR A 98 -9.39 -2.88 -10.47
N GLU A 99 -9.00 -3.05 -11.72
CA GLU A 99 -7.76 -2.51 -12.26
C GLU A 99 -8.01 -1.06 -12.70
N TYR A 100 -7.15 -0.18 -12.24
CA TYR A 100 -7.12 1.22 -12.61
C TYR A 100 -5.88 1.51 -13.43
N THR A 101 -6.06 2.15 -14.58
CA THR A 101 -4.95 2.71 -15.35
C THR A 101 -4.79 4.16 -14.92
N LEU A 102 -3.66 4.46 -14.31
CA LEU A 102 -3.30 5.78 -13.82
C LEU A 102 -2.20 6.37 -14.69
N VAL A 103 -2.28 7.65 -15.00
CA VAL A 103 -1.30 8.33 -15.86
C VAL A 103 -0.82 9.62 -15.22
N ARG A 104 0.43 9.96 -15.49
CA ARG A 104 1.02 11.26 -15.19
C ARG A 104 2.08 11.63 -16.22
N THR A 105 2.01 12.85 -16.76
CA THR A 105 3.12 13.52 -17.43
C THR A 105 3.74 14.48 -16.44
N PHE A 106 5.05 14.34 -16.20
CA PHE A 106 5.75 15.14 -15.22
C PHE A 106 5.98 16.57 -15.70
N THR A 107 5.91 17.48 -14.76
CA THR A 107 6.18 18.92 -15.04
C THR A 107 7.66 19.14 -15.37
N ASP A 108 8.56 18.42 -14.67
CA ASP A 108 9.98 18.35 -14.98
C ASP A 108 10.32 16.94 -15.48
N ASN A 109 10.81 16.84 -16.71
CA ASN A 109 11.15 15.57 -17.37
C ASN A 109 12.62 15.16 -17.21
N THR A 110 13.40 15.87 -16.42
CA THR A 110 14.83 15.58 -16.20
C THR A 110 15.08 14.56 -15.10
N GLY A 111 14.08 14.37 -14.22
CA GLY A 111 14.18 13.43 -13.11
C GLY A 111 14.21 11.97 -13.58
N ASN A 112 15.10 11.16 -12.99
CA ASN A 112 15.32 9.76 -13.35
C ASN A 112 15.09 8.79 -12.19
N LYS A 113 14.59 9.25 -11.04
CA LYS A 113 14.34 8.46 -9.82
C LYS A 113 12.86 8.35 -9.54
N VAL A 114 12.25 7.27 -10.06
CA VAL A 114 10.79 7.13 -10.03
C VAL A 114 10.32 6.43 -8.76
N ARG A 115 9.31 7.01 -8.14
CA ARG A 115 8.57 6.45 -7.00
C ARG A 115 7.09 6.71 -7.14
N TYR A 116 6.30 5.87 -6.48
CA TYR A 116 4.85 6.03 -6.36
C TYR A 116 4.43 6.10 -4.90
N LYS A 117 3.42 6.92 -4.64
CA LYS A 117 2.81 7.07 -3.33
C LYS A 117 1.30 6.95 -3.46
N ALA A 118 0.66 6.18 -2.58
CA ALA A 118 -0.78 6.20 -2.40
C ALA A 118 -1.12 6.77 -1.04
N GLU A 119 -2.04 7.71 -1.00
CA GLU A 119 -2.65 8.24 0.22
C GLU A 119 -4.06 7.69 0.35
N MET A 120 -4.40 7.19 1.53
CA MET A 120 -5.64 6.47 1.79
C MET A 120 -6.36 7.07 2.99
N THR A 121 -7.68 7.17 2.89
CA THR A 121 -8.54 7.44 4.04
C THR A 121 -9.60 6.34 4.16
N GLY A 122 -10.01 6.09 5.38
CA GLY A 122 -11.02 5.09 5.67
C GLY A 122 -11.42 5.11 7.14
N THR A 123 -12.00 4.03 7.59
CA THR A 123 -12.30 3.78 9.00
C THR A 123 -11.51 2.55 9.48
N PRO A 124 -11.43 2.28 10.79
CA PRO A 124 -10.79 1.06 11.28
C PRO A 124 -11.38 -0.25 10.74
N LEU A 125 -12.62 -0.21 10.27
CA LEU A 125 -13.34 -1.39 9.75
C LEU A 125 -13.44 -1.41 8.22
N ILE A 126 -13.41 -0.23 7.57
CA ILE A 126 -13.59 -0.06 6.12
C ILE A 126 -12.42 0.77 5.61
N TYR A 127 -11.58 0.16 4.77
CA TYR A 127 -10.37 0.79 4.23
C TYR A 127 -10.09 0.34 2.80
N PRO A 128 -9.42 1.18 1.99
CA PRO A 128 -8.96 0.79 0.66
C PRO A 128 -7.92 -0.32 0.75
N ARG A 129 -7.84 -1.13 -0.30
CA ARG A 129 -6.84 -2.20 -0.43
C ARG A 129 -6.14 -2.09 -1.77
N ILE A 130 -4.84 -2.35 -1.78
CA ILE A 130 -4.00 -2.42 -2.96
C ILE A 130 -3.51 -3.87 -3.08
N HIS A 131 -3.72 -4.48 -4.25
CA HIS A 131 -3.28 -5.85 -4.52
C HIS A 131 -1.98 -5.88 -5.31
N SER A 132 -1.90 -5.10 -6.38
CA SER A 132 -0.72 -5.07 -7.24
C SER A 132 -0.52 -3.70 -7.87
N LEU A 133 0.72 -3.41 -8.21
CA LEU A 133 1.14 -2.23 -8.97
C LEU A 133 2.15 -2.66 -10.03
N GLY A 134 1.89 -2.35 -11.27
CA GLY A 134 2.83 -2.38 -12.38
C GLY A 134 2.89 -1.02 -13.05
N ALA A 135 4.03 -0.64 -13.63
CA ALA A 135 4.14 0.63 -14.33
C ALA A 135 5.01 0.55 -15.57
N THR A 136 4.72 1.40 -16.53
CA THR A 136 5.55 1.71 -17.70
C THR A 136 5.98 3.15 -17.63
N LEU A 137 7.19 3.43 -18.10
CA LEU A 137 7.83 4.73 -18.08
C LEU A 137 8.22 5.13 -19.50
N SER A 138 8.13 6.39 -19.81
CA SER A 138 8.56 6.96 -21.08
C SER A 138 9.18 8.34 -20.89
#